data_ca55314869d6c10e393dfa97e08ec84b
#
_entry.id   ca55314869d6c10e393dfa97e08ec84b
#
_cell.length_a   1.000
_cell.length_b   1.000
_cell.length_c   1.000
_cell.angle_alpha   90.00
_cell.angle_beta   90.00
_cell.angle_gamma   90.00
#
_symmetry.space_group_name_H-M   'P 1'
#
loop_
_entity.id
_entity.type
_entity.pdbx_description
1 polymer ?
#
loop_
_entity_poly.entity_id
_entity_poly.type
_entity_poly.pdbx_seq_one_letter_code
_entity_poly.pdbx_strand_id
1 'polypeptide(L)'
;MLKFLSVRVEDHIAVATLNHGPANAMSSQVMHDVTELIDQVEKDDNIRVVVLHGEGRFFSAGADIKEFTSVTEAKQATELAQLGQVTFERVEKCSKPVIAAIHGAALGGGLEFAMSCHMRFVTESAKLGLPELTLGLIPGFAGTQRLPRYVGKAKACEMMLTSTPITGAEALKWGLVNGVFSEETLLDDTLKVAKQIAGKSLATTRAVLELLQTTKSSHYYEGVQREAQIFGEVFTSEDGREGVAAFLEKRKPSFSGR
;
A
#
# COMPACT_ATOMS: atom_id res chain seq x y z
N MET A 1 -21.43 -0.70 2.50
CA MET A 1 -21.04 -2.04 3.03
C MET A 1 -20.08 -2.66 2.03
N LEU A 2 -18.88 -3.01 2.47
CA LEU A 2 -17.84 -3.60 1.63
C LEU A 2 -18.30 -4.99 1.13
N LYS A 3 -18.20 -5.20 -0.17
CA LYS A 3 -18.68 -6.45 -0.81
C LYS A 3 -17.58 -7.50 -0.91
N PHE A 4 -16.37 -7.09 -1.26
CA PHE A 4 -15.22 -7.96 -1.48
C PHE A 4 -14.07 -7.71 -0.50
N LEU A 5 -14.27 -6.84 0.48
CA LEU A 5 -13.35 -6.63 1.58
C LEU A 5 -14.05 -6.92 2.90
N SER A 6 -13.43 -7.75 3.74
CA SER A 6 -13.79 -7.89 5.14
C SER A 6 -12.74 -7.19 6.01
N VAL A 7 -13.18 -6.51 7.07
CA VAL A 7 -12.28 -5.74 7.95
C VAL A 7 -12.52 -6.15 9.39
N ARG A 8 -11.44 -6.47 10.09
CA ARG A 8 -11.44 -6.62 11.56
C ARG A 8 -10.46 -5.63 12.15
N VAL A 9 -10.80 -5.07 13.29
CA VAL A 9 -9.93 -4.12 14.01
C VAL A 9 -9.52 -4.71 15.35
N GLU A 10 -8.22 -4.80 15.57
CA GLU A 10 -7.64 -5.33 16.81
C GLU A 10 -6.34 -4.56 17.10
N ASP A 11 -6.11 -4.20 18.35
CA ASP A 11 -4.89 -3.48 18.78
C ASP A 11 -4.56 -2.24 17.91
N HIS A 12 -5.57 -1.46 17.50
CA HIS A 12 -5.46 -0.32 16.58
C HIS A 12 -5.03 -0.67 15.15
N ILE A 13 -5.08 -1.93 14.75
CA ILE A 13 -4.75 -2.42 13.43
C ILE A 13 -6.03 -2.86 12.72
N ALA A 14 -6.33 -2.26 11.57
CA ALA A 14 -7.38 -2.76 10.68
C ALA A 14 -6.77 -3.81 9.75
N VAL A 15 -7.18 -5.05 9.91
CA VAL A 15 -6.81 -6.15 9.00
C VAL A 15 -7.91 -6.27 7.95
N ALA A 16 -7.60 -5.88 6.73
CA ALA A 16 -8.50 -5.93 5.59
C ALA A 16 -8.15 -7.10 4.68
N THR A 17 -9.10 -8.01 4.51
CA THR A 17 -8.95 -9.21 3.69
C THR A 17 -9.72 -9.03 2.39
N LEU A 18 -9.01 -9.06 1.27
CA LEU A 18 -9.61 -9.07 -0.07
C LEU A 18 -10.13 -10.48 -0.37
N ASN A 19 -11.42 -10.60 -0.62
CA ASN A 19 -12.10 -11.85 -0.96
C ASN A 19 -12.95 -11.69 -2.21
N HIS A 20 -12.31 -11.70 -3.36
CA HIS A 20 -12.93 -11.69 -4.69
C HIS A 20 -12.40 -12.90 -5.48
N GLY A 21 -12.75 -14.08 -4.97
CA GLY A 21 -12.27 -15.36 -5.52
C GLY A 21 -12.65 -15.61 -6.97
N PRO A 22 -11.90 -16.50 -7.67
CA PRO A 22 -10.76 -17.28 -7.12
C PRO A 22 -9.43 -16.53 -7.15
N ALA A 23 -9.35 -15.37 -7.82
CA ALA A 23 -8.09 -14.69 -8.15
C ALA A 23 -7.88 -13.35 -7.45
N ASN A 24 -8.82 -12.93 -6.61
CA ASN A 24 -8.84 -11.60 -6.00
C ASN A 24 -8.65 -10.49 -7.02
N ALA A 25 -9.42 -10.59 -8.14
CA ALA A 25 -9.30 -9.67 -9.25
C ALA A 25 -9.71 -8.24 -8.86
N MET A 26 -8.97 -7.26 -9.36
CA MET A 26 -9.24 -5.83 -9.19
C MET A 26 -10.37 -5.40 -10.11
N SER A 27 -11.63 -5.57 -9.66
CA SER A 27 -12.83 -5.08 -10.33
C SER A 27 -13.19 -3.65 -9.90
N SER A 28 -14.07 -3.00 -10.65
CA SER A 28 -14.62 -1.68 -10.27
C SER A 28 -15.25 -1.70 -8.87
N GLN A 29 -15.92 -2.80 -8.50
CA GLN A 29 -16.48 -2.94 -7.15
C GLN A 29 -15.39 -3.04 -6.08
N VAL A 30 -14.27 -3.75 -6.35
CA VAL A 30 -13.12 -3.79 -5.43
C VAL A 30 -12.50 -2.40 -5.28
N MET A 31 -12.43 -1.61 -6.35
CA MET A 31 -11.95 -0.22 -6.28
C MET A 31 -12.84 0.64 -5.38
N HIS A 32 -14.16 0.48 -5.48
CA HIS A 32 -15.10 1.15 -4.58
C HIS A 32 -14.94 0.71 -3.12
N ASP A 33 -14.80 -0.59 -2.88
CA ASP A 33 -14.60 -1.14 -1.53
C ASP A 33 -13.28 -0.62 -0.91
N VAL A 34 -12.20 -0.56 -1.69
CA VAL A 34 -10.91 0.02 -1.25
C VAL A 34 -11.07 1.51 -0.90
N THR A 35 -11.79 2.26 -1.73
CA THR A 35 -12.06 3.68 -1.48
C THR A 35 -12.85 3.86 -0.17
N GLU A 36 -13.93 3.08 0.02
CA GLU A 36 -14.74 3.11 1.25
C GLU A 36 -13.92 2.71 2.48
N LEU A 37 -13.04 1.69 2.36
CA LEU A 37 -12.13 1.30 3.43
C LEU A 37 -11.23 2.46 3.86
N ILE A 38 -10.58 3.13 2.90
CA ILE A 38 -9.68 4.26 3.21
C ILE A 38 -10.48 5.40 3.87
N ASP A 39 -11.70 5.69 3.40
CA ASP A 39 -12.55 6.71 4.01
C ASP A 39 -12.95 6.38 5.46
N GLN A 40 -13.21 5.11 5.76
CA GLN A 40 -13.49 4.65 7.13
C GLN A 40 -12.23 4.76 8.00
N VAL A 41 -11.09 4.30 7.49
CA VAL A 41 -9.80 4.36 8.18
C VAL A 41 -9.42 5.79 8.52
N GLU A 42 -9.59 6.74 7.60
CA GLU A 42 -9.23 8.14 7.84
C GLU A 42 -10.07 8.78 8.97
N LYS A 43 -11.34 8.37 9.10
CA LYS A 43 -12.28 8.93 10.07
C LYS A 43 -12.20 8.31 11.47
N ASP A 44 -11.64 7.11 11.59
CA ASP A 44 -11.62 6.36 12.86
C ASP A 44 -10.22 6.41 13.50
N ASP A 45 -10.01 7.31 14.43
CA ASP A 45 -8.72 7.45 15.15
C ASP A 45 -8.36 6.24 16.02
N ASN A 46 -9.28 5.30 16.21
CA ASN A 46 -8.97 4.02 16.83
C ASN A 46 -8.14 3.12 15.89
N ILE A 47 -8.17 3.38 14.57
CA ILE A 47 -7.31 2.69 13.60
C ILE A 47 -6.04 3.52 13.39
N ARG A 48 -4.88 2.89 13.56
CA ARG A 48 -3.56 3.51 13.41
C ARG A 48 -2.75 2.93 12.25
N VAL A 49 -3.03 1.70 11.85
CA VAL A 49 -2.35 0.97 10.76
C VAL A 49 -3.38 0.11 10.03
N VAL A 50 -3.22 -0.06 8.73
CA VAL A 50 -3.97 -1.02 7.93
C VAL A 50 -3.03 -2.11 7.43
N VAL A 51 -3.44 -3.37 7.55
CA VAL A 51 -2.79 -4.52 6.90
C VAL A 51 -3.76 -5.09 5.87
N LEU A 52 -3.33 -5.12 4.61
CA LEU A 52 -4.06 -5.69 3.49
C LEU A 52 -3.49 -7.05 3.13
N HIS A 53 -4.34 -8.06 3.01
CA HIS A 53 -3.95 -9.37 2.48
C HIS A 53 -5.08 -9.97 1.64
N GLY A 54 -4.79 -11.03 0.88
CA GLY A 54 -5.78 -11.74 0.08
C GLY A 54 -6.30 -12.99 0.78
N GLU A 55 -7.54 -13.36 0.55
CA GLU A 55 -8.08 -14.67 0.89
C GLU A 55 -7.65 -15.71 -0.15
N GLY A 56 -7.43 -16.96 0.25
CA GLY A 56 -7.16 -18.07 -0.64
C GLY A 56 -5.73 -18.06 -1.22
N ARG A 57 -5.59 -18.28 -2.53
CA ARG A 57 -4.31 -18.60 -3.16
C ARG A 57 -3.43 -17.38 -3.45
N PHE A 58 -4.01 -16.20 -3.66
CA PHE A 58 -3.32 -15.03 -4.16
C PHE A 58 -3.62 -13.78 -3.34
N PHE A 59 -2.66 -12.88 -3.26
CA PHE A 59 -2.95 -11.50 -2.88
C PHE A 59 -3.90 -10.88 -3.90
N SER A 60 -3.50 -10.81 -5.18
CA SER A 60 -4.35 -10.46 -6.31
C SER A 60 -3.65 -10.82 -7.63
N ALA A 61 -4.36 -11.48 -8.53
CA ALA A 61 -3.81 -11.91 -9.82
C ALA A 61 -4.03 -10.89 -10.96
N GLY A 62 -4.49 -9.69 -10.67
CA GLY A 62 -4.62 -8.61 -11.66
C GLY A 62 -6.00 -8.00 -11.78
N ALA A 63 -6.21 -7.22 -12.83
CA ALA A 63 -7.50 -6.61 -13.12
C ALA A 63 -8.56 -7.67 -13.49
N ASP A 64 -9.84 -7.35 -13.27
CA ASP A 64 -10.93 -8.21 -13.71
C ASP A 64 -11.13 -8.08 -15.22
N ILE A 65 -10.52 -8.98 -15.97
CA ILE A 65 -10.59 -9.00 -17.44
C ILE A 65 -12.04 -9.13 -17.95
N LYS A 66 -12.96 -9.67 -17.16
CA LYS A 66 -14.38 -9.77 -17.55
C LYS A 66 -15.01 -8.38 -17.70
N GLU A 67 -14.60 -7.41 -16.90
CA GLU A 67 -15.09 -6.02 -17.06
C GLU A 67 -14.63 -5.42 -18.39
N PHE A 68 -13.47 -5.83 -18.90
CA PHE A 68 -12.94 -5.34 -20.18
C PHE A 68 -13.73 -5.84 -21.40
N THR A 69 -14.45 -6.95 -21.28
CA THR A 69 -15.25 -7.48 -22.40
C THR A 69 -16.42 -6.57 -22.78
N SER A 70 -16.88 -5.71 -21.90
CA SER A 70 -17.93 -4.73 -22.14
C SER A 70 -17.44 -3.39 -22.66
N VAL A 71 -16.10 -3.18 -22.69
CA VAL A 71 -15.47 -1.94 -23.11
C VAL A 71 -15.30 -1.96 -24.63
N THR A 72 -15.98 -1.04 -25.31
CA THR A 72 -15.95 -0.93 -26.77
C THR A 72 -15.30 0.35 -27.27
N GLU A 73 -15.11 1.33 -26.40
CA GLU A 73 -14.56 2.64 -26.75
C GLU A 73 -13.32 2.98 -25.91
N ALA A 74 -12.36 3.67 -26.50
CA ALA A 74 -11.15 4.13 -25.82
C ALA A 74 -11.45 4.98 -24.58
N LYS A 75 -12.53 5.78 -24.62
CA LYS A 75 -12.97 6.59 -23.49
C LYS A 75 -13.33 5.73 -22.29
N GLN A 76 -14.10 4.67 -22.47
CA GLN A 76 -14.48 3.73 -21.41
C GLN A 76 -13.25 3.05 -20.78
N ALA A 77 -12.28 2.63 -21.62
CA ALA A 77 -11.03 2.08 -21.13
C ALA A 77 -10.23 3.09 -20.30
N THR A 78 -10.19 4.34 -20.75
CA THR A 78 -9.54 5.43 -20.01
C THR A 78 -10.22 5.68 -18.65
N GLU A 79 -11.54 5.67 -18.59
CA GLU A 79 -12.31 5.86 -17.36
C GLU A 79 -12.05 4.72 -16.34
N LEU A 80 -11.96 3.47 -16.81
CA LEU A 80 -11.56 2.34 -15.96
C LEU A 80 -10.13 2.47 -15.42
N ALA A 81 -9.19 2.87 -16.28
CA ALA A 81 -7.82 3.14 -15.84
C ALA A 81 -7.77 4.26 -14.79
N GLN A 82 -8.48 5.34 -15.02
CA GLN A 82 -8.57 6.47 -14.09
C GLN A 82 -9.18 6.08 -12.74
N LEU A 83 -10.22 5.23 -12.73
CA LEU A 83 -10.79 4.71 -11.49
C LEU A 83 -9.73 4.00 -10.64
N GLY A 84 -8.94 3.11 -11.23
CA GLY A 84 -7.85 2.44 -10.54
C GLY A 84 -6.75 3.39 -10.09
N GLN A 85 -6.35 4.35 -10.95
CA GLN A 85 -5.34 5.35 -10.63
C GLN A 85 -5.76 6.20 -9.42
N VAL A 86 -7.00 6.71 -9.41
CA VAL A 86 -7.54 7.53 -8.30
C VAL A 86 -7.65 6.72 -7.02
N THR A 87 -8.16 5.49 -7.10
CA THR A 87 -8.29 4.60 -5.94
C THR A 87 -6.92 4.32 -5.31
N PHE A 88 -5.93 3.95 -6.12
CA PHE A 88 -4.60 3.63 -5.60
C PHE A 88 -3.83 4.87 -5.12
N GLU A 89 -4.06 6.02 -5.73
CA GLU A 89 -3.53 7.28 -5.22
C GLU A 89 -4.11 7.63 -3.83
N ARG A 90 -5.38 7.30 -3.56
CA ARG A 90 -5.97 7.46 -2.21
C ARG A 90 -5.32 6.55 -1.18
N VAL A 91 -5.01 5.29 -1.54
CA VAL A 91 -4.25 4.38 -0.66
C VAL A 91 -2.87 4.96 -0.35
N GLU A 92 -2.17 5.42 -1.37
CA GLU A 92 -0.82 6.00 -1.26
C GLU A 92 -0.80 7.29 -0.44
N LYS A 93 -1.88 8.08 -0.48
CA LYS A 93 -2.06 9.33 0.29
C LYS A 93 -2.71 9.13 1.65
N CYS A 94 -3.06 7.90 2.02
CA CYS A 94 -3.65 7.65 3.33
C CYS A 94 -2.76 8.18 4.45
N SER A 95 -3.33 8.93 5.38
CA SER A 95 -2.61 9.52 6.50
C SER A 95 -2.18 8.47 7.55
N LYS A 96 -2.61 7.22 7.37
CA LYS A 96 -2.26 6.08 8.21
C LYS A 96 -1.51 5.03 7.40
N PRO A 97 -0.48 4.37 7.95
CA PRO A 97 0.28 3.36 7.22
C PRO A 97 -0.61 2.23 6.71
N VAL A 98 -0.45 1.91 5.42
CA VAL A 98 -1.08 0.76 4.77
C VAL A 98 0.01 -0.21 4.37
N ILE A 99 -0.09 -1.45 4.81
CA ILE A 99 0.91 -2.50 4.62
C ILE A 99 0.27 -3.64 3.81
N ALA A 100 0.89 -4.05 2.72
CA ALA A 100 0.49 -5.23 1.97
C ALA A 100 1.25 -6.46 2.46
N ALA A 101 0.53 -7.53 2.83
CA ALA A 101 1.05 -8.86 3.08
C ALA A 101 0.74 -9.76 1.87
N ILE A 102 1.75 -10.08 1.09
CA ILE A 102 1.62 -10.64 -0.26
C ILE A 102 2.08 -12.10 -0.27
N HIS A 103 1.12 -13.01 -0.46
CA HIS A 103 1.39 -14.42 -0.72
C HIS A 103 0.98 -14.80 -2.15
N GLY A 104 1.47 -15.93 -2.63
CA GLY A 104 1.13 -16.50 -3.93
C GLY A 104 1.49 -15.61 -5.10
N ALA A 105 0.66 -14.59 -5.39
CA ALA A 105 0.96 -13.64 -6.48
C ALA A 105 0.34 -12.26 -6.25
N ALA A 106 1.06 -11.24 -6.74
CA ALA A 106 0.57 -9.88 -7.02
C ALA A 106 0.96 -9.54 -8.46
N LEU A 107 0.01 -9.63 -9.39
CA LEU A 107 0.26 -9.44 -10.82
C LEU A 107 -0.60 -8.32 -11.39
N GLY A 108 -0.10 -7.60 -12.40
CA GLY A 108 -0.83 -6.53 -13.06
C GLY A 108 -1.41 -5.53 -12.06
N GLY A 109 -2.71 -5.25 -12.17
CA GLY A 109 -3.43 -4.40 -11.22
C GLY A 109 -3.26 -4.79 -9.75
N GLY A 110 -2.99 -6.07 -9.45
CA GLY A 110 -2.69 -6.55 -8.10
C GLY A 110 -1.33 -6.06 -7.59
N LEU A 111 -0.31 -6.01 -8.45
CA LEU A 111 0.97 -5.42 -8.09
C LEU A 111 0.87 -3.88 -8.04
N GLU A 112 0.09 -3.26 -8.93
CA GLU A 112 -0.14 -1.82 -8.89
C GLU A 112 -0.82 -1.39 -7.59
N PHE A 113 -1.79 -2.18 -7.10
CA PHE A 113 -2.41 -2.01 -5.78
C PHE A 113 -1.38 -2.18 -4.65
N ALA A 114 -0.60 -3.26 -4.67
CA ALA A 114 0.43 -3.49 -3.66
C ALA A 114 1.48 -2.35 -3.62
N MET A 115 1.87 -1.81 -4.79
CA MET A 115 2.79 -0.68 -4.89
C MET A 115 2.21 0.64 -4.37
N SER A 116 0.90 0.78 -4.29
CA SER A 116 0.25 1.94 -3.67
C SER A 116 0.26 1.88 -2.14
N CYS A 117 0.48 0.72 -1.54
CA CYS A 117 0.68 0.59 -0.11
C CYS A 117 2.03 1.19 0.32
N HIS A 118 2.12 1.67 1.57
CA HIS A 118 3.35 2.27 2.09
C HIS A 118 4.46 1.24 2.28
N MET A 119 4.10 0.02 2.70
CA MET A 119 5.04 -1.10 2.87
C MET A 119 4.47 -2.38 2.26
N ARG A 120 5.37 -3.30 1.90
CA ARG A 120 5.07 -4.60 1.30
C ARG A 120 5.94 -5.66 1.95
N PHE A 121 5.31 -6.67 2.54
CA PHE A 121 5.96 -7.91 2.96
C PHE A 121 5.44 -9.05 2.09
N VAL A 122 6.29 -10.02 1.81
CA VAL A 122 6.01 -11.02 0.78
C VAL A 122 6.54 -12.39 1.20
N THR A 123 5.94 -13.46 0.68
CA THR A 123 6.54 -14.79 0.79
C THR A 123 7.65 -14.98 -0.25
N GLU A 124 8.62 -15.84 0.02
CA GLU A 124 9.79 -16.03 -0.83
C GLU A 124 9.42 -16.42 -2.27
N SER A 125 8.44 -17.32 -2.39
CA SER A 125 7.98 -17.91 -3.66
C SER A 125 6.97 -17.06 -4.42
N ALA A 126 6.39 -16.01 -3.80
CA ALA A 126 5.36 -15.19 -4.41
C ALA A 126 5.84 -14.57 -5.73
N LYS A 127 4.91 -14.41 -6.68
CA LYS A 127 5.19 -13.85 -8.00
C LYS A 127 4.72 -12.41 -8.08
N LEU A 128 5.63 -11.50 -8.43
CA LEU A 128 5.35 -10.08 -8.58
C LEU A 128 5.71 -9.61 -9.99
N GLY A 129 4.76 -9.03 -10.72
CA GLY A 129 5.03 -8.59 -12.09
C GLY A 129 3.90 -7.77 -12.71
N LEU A 130 4.20 -7.15 -13.83
CA LEU A 130 3.25 -6.41 -14.68
C LEU A 130 3.18 -7.08 -16.07
N PRO A 131 2.37 -8.15 -16.23
CA PRO A 131 2.36 -8.95 -17.46
C PRO A 131 1.38 -8.45 -18.52
N GLU A 132 0.90 -7.21 -18.44
CA GLU A 132 -0.16 -6.65 -19.29
C GLU A 132 0.15 -6.76 -20.78
N LEU A 133 1.44 -6.68 -21.17
CA LEU A 133 1.85 -6.78 -22.57
C LEU A 133 1.53 -8.15 -23.20
N THR A 134 1.39 -9.20 -22.39
CA THR A 134 0.92 -10.51 -22.89
C THR A 134 -0.52 -10.47 -23.43
N LEU A 135 -1.29 -9.44 -23.01
CA LEU A 135 -2.65 -9.17 -23.46
C LEU A 135 -2.70 -8.06 -24.51
N GLY A 136 -1.55 -7.57 -25.00
CA GLY A 136 -1.49 -6.38 -25.86
C GLY A 136 -1.87 -5.07 -25.17
N LEU A 137 -1.85 -5.06 -23.83
CA LEU A 137 -2.18 -3.91 -22.99
C LEU A 137 -0.93 -3.38 -22.31
N ILE A 138 -1.09 -2.23 -21.66
CA ILE A 138 -0.08 -1.65 -20.75
C ILE A 138 -0.63 -1.62 -19.32
N PRO A 139 0.22 -1.54 -18.27
CA PRO A 139 -0.23 -1.24 -16.93
C PRO A 139 -1.07 0.04 -16.92
N GLY A 140 -2.30 -0.04 -16.41
CA GLY A 140 -3.28 1.05 -16.49
C GLY A 140 -3.47 1.81 -15.17
N PHE A 141 -3.06 1.23 -14.03
CA PHE A 141 -3.29 1.80 -12.69
C PHE A 141 -2.03 2.46 -12.13
N ALA A 142 -1.24 3.10 -13.00
CA ALA A 142 0.02 3.81 -12.74
C ALA A 142 1.23 2.89 -12.42
N GLY A 143 1.22 1.62 -12.83
CA GLY A 143 2.34 0.70 -12.70
C GLY A 143 3.60 1.19 -13.41
N THR A 144 3.46 1.79 -14.59
CA THR A 144 4.59 2.37 -15.35
C THR A 144 5.26 3.54 -14.61
N GLN A 145 4.54 4.19 -13.68
CA GLN A 145 5.05 5.31 -12.90
C GLN A 145 5.57 4.87 -11.53
N ARG A 146 4.95 3.84 -10.91
CA ARG A 146 5.33 3.36 -9.58
C ARG A 146 6.50 2.39 -9.62
N LEU A 147 6.49 1.40 -10.52
CA LEU A 147 7.52 0.36 -10.53
C LEU A 147 8.95 0.92 -10.66
N PRO A 148 9.25 1.88 -11.59
CA PRO A 148 10.61 2.42 -11.74
C PRO A 148 11.14 3.14 -10.51
N ARG A 149 10.27 3.60 -9.62
CA ARG A 149 10.66 4.30 -8.37
C ARG A 149 11.18 3.33 -7.32
N TYR A 150 10.76 2.06 -7.37
CA TYR A 150 11.22 1.01 -6.48
C TYR A 150 12.44 0.28 -7.03
N VAL A 151 12.39 -0.18 -8.29
CA VAL A 151 13.39 -1.08 -8.85
C VAL A 151 14.36 -0.41 -9.84
N GLY A 152 14.19 0.90 -10.07
CA GLY A 152 14.91 1.63 -11.10
C GLY A 152 14.36 1.36 -12.52
N LYS A 153 14.66 2.30 -13.45
CA LYS A 153 14.09 2.28 -14.81
C LYS A 153 14.45 1.02 -15.60
N ALA A 154 15.70 0.56 -15.50
CA ALA A 154 16.17 -0.58 -16.27
C ALA A 154 15.44 -1.88 -15.90
N LYS A 155 15.32 -2.17 -14.58
CA LYS A 155 14.62 -3.38 -14.12
C LYS A 155 13.11 -3.29 -14.35
N ALA A 156 12.52 -2.12 -14.20
CA ALA A 156 11.12 -1.91 -14.54
C ALA A 156 10.84 -2.17 -16.02
N CYS A 157 11.72 -1.68 -16.91
CA CYS A 157 11.65 -1.93 -18.33
C CYS A 157 11.74 -3.44 -18.67
N GLU A 158 12.70 -4.14 -18.05
CA GLU A 158 12.83 -5.60 -18.19
C GLU A 158 11.53 -6.31 -17.78
N MET A 159 11.04 -6.08 -16.55
CA MET A 159 9.85 -6.74 -16.01
C MET A 159 8.60 -6.50 -16.87
N MET A 160 8.38 -5.27 -17.35
CA MET A 160 7.22 -4.93 -18.17
C MET A 160 7.33 -5.48 -19.59
N LEU A 161 8.48 -5.26 -20.27
CA LEU A 161 8.62 -5.66 -21.69
C LEU A 161 8.74 -7.17 -21.88
N THR A 162 9.32 -7.88 -20.93
CA THR A 162 9.36 -9.35 -20.96
C THR A 162 8.11 -9.98 -20.37
N SER A 163 7.28 -9.21 -19.65
CA SER A 163 6.12 -9.70 -18.89
C SER A 163 6.47 -10.82 -17.90
N THR A 164 7.74 -10.90 -17.47
CA THR A 164 8.24 -11.96 -16.59
C THR A 164 8.16 -11.53 -15.13
N PRO A 165 7.36 -12.22 -14.29
CA PRO A 165 7.31 -11.94 -12.87
C PRO A 165 8.64 -12.31 -12.19
N ILE A 166 8.99 -11.54 -11.15
CA ILE A 166 10.08 -11.87 -10.23
C ILE A 166 9.55 -12.56 -8.97
N THR A 167 10.41 -13.29 -8.26
CA THR A 167 10.10 -13.91 -6.98
C THR A 167 10.12 -12.87 -5.85
N GLY A 168 9.52 -13.21 -4.69
CA GLY A 168 9.60 -12.37 -3.49
C GLY A 168 11.04 -12.12 -3.04
N ALA A 169 11.90 -13.15 -3.13
CA ALA A 169 13.33 -13.02 -2.83
C ALA A 169 14.06 -12.04 -3.77
N GLU A 170 13.72 -12.08 -5.07
CA GLU A 170 14.25 -11.11 -6.05
C GLU A 170 13.69 -9.71 -5.81
N ALA A 171 12.41 -9.60 -5.48
CA ALA A 171 11.75 -8.33 -5.17
C ALA A 171 12.41 -7.59 -4.00
N LEU A 172 12.87 -8.33 -2.98
CA LEU A 172 13.67 -7.76 -1.89
C LEU A 172 15.01 -7.20 -2.38
N LYS A 173 15.73 -7.93 -3.24
CA LYS A 173 17.01 -7.47 -3.80
C LYS A 173 16.88 -6.19 -4.62
N TRP A 174 15.74 -6.02 -5.30
CA TRP A 174 15.46 -4.85 -6.11
C TRP A 174 14.79 -3.69 -5.35
N GLY A 175 14.50 -3.85 -4.05
CA GLY A 175 13.86 -2.84 -3.23
C GLY A 175 12.35 -2.68 -3.49
N LEU A 176 11.72 -3.63 -4.19
CA LEU A 176 10.28 -3.60 -4.44
C LEU A 176 9.48 -3.91 -3.17
N VAL A 177 10.04 -4.70 -2.26
CA VAL A 177 9.41 -5.09 -0.98
C VAL A 177 10.33 -4.81 0.20
N ASN A 178 9.73 -4.67 1.39
CA ASN A 178 10.43 -4.32 2.63
C ASN A 178 11.02 -5.55 3.35
N GLY A 179 10.48 -6.73 3.09
CA GLY A 179 10.96 -7.97 3.72
C GLY A 179 10.27 -9.19 3.15
N VAL A 180 10.89 -10.35 3.44
CA VAL A 180 10.38 -11.67 3.06
C VAL A 180 10.15 -12.48 4.33
N PHE A 181 8.97 -13.09 4.44
CA PHE A 181 8.58 -13.97 5.53
C PHE A 181 8.21 -15.37 5.00
N SER A 182 8.08 -16.36 5.87
CA SER A 182 7.62 -17.68 5.45
C SER A 182 6.14 -17.68 5.07
N GLU A 183 5.71 -18.66 4.29
CA GLU A 183 4.28 -18.82 3.91
C GLU A 183 3.38 -18.93 5.13
N GLU A 184 3.84 -19.62 6.18
CA GLU A 184 3.07 -19.89 7.39
C GLU A 184 2.97 -18.68 8.32
N THR A 185 3.97 -17.78 8.26
CA THR A 185 4.08 -16.67 9.24
C THR A 185 3.87 -15.29 8.65
N LEU A 186 3.69 -15.17 7.32
CA LEU A 186 3.62 -13.88 6.62
C LEU A 186 2.67 -12.87 7.31
N LEU A 187 1.43 -13.29 7.58
CA LEU A 187 0.45 -12.38 8.17
C LEU A 187 0.83 -12.02 9.61
N ASP A 188 1.24 -13.00 10.41
CA ASP A 188 1.62 -12.80 11.81
C ASP A 188 2.86 -11.90 11.93
N ASP A 189 3.87 -12.11 11.08
CA ASP A 189 5.08 -11.29 11.09
C ASP A 189 4.80 -9.87 10.56
N THR A 190 3.91 -9.74 9.58
CA THR A 190 3.42 -8.42 9.13
C THR A 190 2.66 -7.71 10.26
N LEU A 191 1.83 -8.42 11.02
CA LEU A 191 1.10 -7.86 12.17
C LEU A 191 2.05 -7.44 13.29
N LYS A 192 3.17 -8.14 13.52
CA LYS A 192 4.20 -7.69 14.48
C LYS A 192 4.78 -6.34 14.08
N VAL A 193 5.06 -6.13 12.78
CA VAL A 193 5.50 -4.82 12.27
C VAL A 193 4.41 -3.77 12.43
N ALA A 194 3.17 -4.10 12.06
CA ALA A 194 2.03 -3.20 12.23
C ALA A 194 1.83 -2.78 13.69
N LYS A 195 1.99 -3.71 14.64
CA LYS A 195 1.90 -3.45 16.09
C LYS A 195 2.99 -2.50 16.58
N GLN A 196 4.22 -2.62 16.07
CA GLN A 196 5.29 -1.68 16.37
C GLN A 196 4.94 -0.26 15.91
N ILE A 197 4.30 -0.12 14.75
CA ILE A 197 3.89 1.18 14.19
C ILE A 197 2.68 1.72 14.96
N ALA A 198 1.68 0.89 15.25
CA ALA A 198 0.49 1.29 16.01
C ALA A 198 0.83 1.80 17.42
N GLY A 199 1.96 1.36 17.98
CA GLY A 199 2.51 1.84 19.25
C GLY A 199 3.19 3.22 19.18
N LYS A 200 3.30 3.83 17.98
CA LYS A 200 3.85 5.19 17.83
C LYS A 200 2.75 6.25 17.92
N SER A 201 3.15 7.50 18.08
CA SER A 201 2.21 8.62 17.99
C SER A 201 1.58 8.69 16.61
N LEU A 202 0.24 8.75 16.55
CA LEU A 202 -0.48 8.88 15.29
C LEU A 202 -0.14 10.22 14.60
N ALA A 203 0.05 11.30 15.36
CA ALA A 203 0.44 12.60 14.83
C ALA A 203 1.80 12.55 14.12
N THR A 204 2.81 11.93 14.75
CA THR A 204 4.14 11.80 14.14
C THR A 204 4.14 10.85 12.94
N THR A 205 3.35 9.78 12.98
CA THR A 205 3.21 8.86 11.85
C THR A 205 2.58 9.57 10.65
N ARG A 206 1.51 10.34 10.85
CA ARG A 206 0.86 11.18 9.82
C ARG A 206 1.86 12.18 9.22
N ALA A 207 2.61 12.89 10.06
CA ALA A 207 3.61 13.85 9.61
C ALA A 207 4.70 13.20 8.73
N VAL A 208 5.21 12.03 9.10
CA VAL A 208 6.19 11.30 8.27
C VAL A 208 5.58 10.91 6.93
N LEU A 209 4.36 10.38 6.90
CA LEU A 209 3.70 10.01 5.64
C LEU A 209 3.45 11.23 4.75
N GLU A 210 3.00 12.35 5.31
CA GLU A 210 2.83 13.61 4.58
C GLU A 210 4.14 14.05 3.91
N LEU A 211 5.24 14.07 4.67
CA LEU A 211 6.55 14.48 4.16
C LEU A 211 7.07 13.53 3.07
N LEU A 212 6.86 12.22 3.23
CA LEU A 212 7.24 11.24 2.21
C LEU A 212 6.50 11.45 0.88
N GLN A 213 5.28 12.00 0.88
CA GLN A 213 4.57 12.32 -0.35
C GLN A 213 5.27 13.40 -1.17
N THR A 214 5.98 14.32 -0.55
CA THR A 214 6.69 15.41 -1.26
C THR A 214 7.86 14.88 -2.10
N THR A 215 8.39 13.69 -1.78
CA THR A 215 9.49 13.09 -2.55
C THR A 215 9.09 12.64 -3.96
N LYS A 216 7.79 12.59 -4.26
CA LYS A 216 7.27 12.26 -5.60
C LYS A 216 7.41 13.39 -6.60
N SER A 217 7.54 14.63 -6.15
CA SER A 217 7.62 15.82 -6.99
C SER A 217 9.06 16.26 -7.22
N SER A 218 9.29 17.13 -8.20
CA SER A 218 10.56 17.82 -8.41
C SER A 218 10.85 18.90 -7.35
N HIS A 219 9.95 19.10 -6.39
CA HIS A 219 9.97 20.17 -5.40
C HIS A 219 10.69 19.75 -4.10
N TYR A 220 11.92 19.25 -4.21
CA TYR A 220 12.73 18.84 -3.06
C TYR A 220 12.85 19.92 -1.98
N TYR A 221 13.13 21.15 -2.35
CA TYR A 221 13.31 22.24 -1.39
C TYR A 221 12.01 22.63 -0.68
N GLU A 222 10.87 22.54 -1.36
CA GLU A 222 9.55 22.72 -0.74
C GLU A 222 9.29 21.63 0.30
N GLY A 223 9.67 20.39 -0.01
CA GLY A 223 9.61 19.27 0.94
C GLY A 223 10.46 19.52 2.19
N VAL A 224 11.70 20.02 2.02
CA VAL A 224 12.59 20.35 3.15
C VAL A 224 12.00 21.48 4.02
N GLN A 225 11.43 22.51 3.40
CA GLN A 225 10.77 23.59 4.14
C GLN A 225 9.52 23.10 4.87
N ARG A 226 8.71 22.27 4.22
CA ARG A 226 7.52 21.65 4.85
C ARG A 226 7.89 20.73 6.00
N GLU A 227 8.97 19.95 5.86
CA GLU A 227 9.52 19.12 6.93
C GLU A 227 9.83 19.95 8.19
N ALA A 228 10.54 21.07 8.04
CA ALA A 228 10.88 21.93 9.17
C ALA A 228 9.63 22.49 9.87
N GLN A 229 8.58 22.86 9.10
CA GLN A 229 7.31 23.34 9.67
C GLN A 229 6.60 22.25 10.46
N ILE A 230 6.42 21.06 9.84
CA ILE A 230 5.76 19.92 10.48
C ILE A 230 6.56 19.46 11.70
N PHE A 231 7.90 19.46 11.64
CA PHE A 231 8.73 19.14 12.79
C PHE A 231 8.40 20.06 13.98
N GLY A 232 8.29 21.38 13.75
CA GLY A 232 7.91 22.33 14.80
C GLY A 232 6.52 22.06 15.37
N GLU A 233 5.53 21.78 14.52
CA GLU A 233 4.15 21.45 14.89
C GLU A 233 4.11 20.19 15.77
N VAL A 234 4.76 19.11 15.31
CA VAL A 234 4.80 17.82 16.01
C VAL A 234 5.59 17.92 17.31
N PHE A 235 6.72 18.63 17.33
CA PHE A 235 7.54 18.80 18.52
C PHE A 235 6.79 19.48 19.67
N THR A 236 5.88 20.40 19.35
CA THR A 236 5.07 21.12 20.34
C THR A 236 3.74 20.44 20.66
N SER A 237 3.37 19.36 20.00
CA SER A 237 2.16 18.57 20.26
C SER A 237 2.21 17.88 21.63
N GLU A 238 1.06 17.41 22.12
CA GLU A 238 0.99 16.62 23.36
C GLU A 238 1.87 15.37 23.25
N ASP A 239 1.79 14.65 22.12
CA ASP A 239 2.55 13.44 21.88
C ASP A 239 4.06 13.70 21.73
N GLY A 240 4.45 14.82 21.12
CA GLY A 240 5.85 15.23 21.04
C GLY A 240 6.46 15.48 22.41
N ARG A 241 5.73 16.21 23.27
CA ARG A 241 6.14 16.48 24.66
C ARG A 241 6.19 15.19 25.50
N GLU A 242 5.17 14.33 25.37
CA GLU A 242 5.14 13.03 26.03
C GLU A 242 6.31 12.14 25.59
N GLY A 243 6.62 12.08 24.28
CA GLY A 243 7.72 11.29 23.77
C GLY A 243 9.08 11.73 24.33
N VAL A 244 9.34 13.04 24.38
CA VAL A 244 10.56 13.61 24.97
C VAL A 244 10.62 13.33 26.48
N ALA A 245 9.53 13.55 27.23
CA ALA A 245 9.47 13.30 28.66
C ALA A 245 9.71 11.82 28.99
N ALA A 246 9.02 10.92 28.29
CA ALA A 246 9.17 9.47 28.44
C ALA A 246 10.60 9.00 28.18
N PHE A 247 11.26 9.56 27.15
CA PHE A 247 12.66 9.26 26.85
C PHE A 247 13.59 9.65 28.00
N LEU A 248 13.44 10.86 28.55
CA LEU A 248 14.25 11.35 29.67
C LEU A 248 14.01 10.55 30.94
N GLU A 249 12.76 10.15 31.19
CA GLU A 249 12.34 9.36 32.34
C GLU A 249 12.59 7.85 32.18
N LYS A 250 13.11 7.40 31.03
CA LYS A 250 13.36 5.99 30.68
C LYS A 250 12.12 5.10 30.85
N ARG A 251 10.95 5.61 30.52
CA ARG A 251 9.67 4.90 30.50
C ARG A 251 9.11 4.80 29.08
N LYS A 252 8.13 3.95 28.90
CA LYS A 252 7.40 3.85 27.63
C LYS A 252 6.45 5.05 27.49
N PRO A 253 6.41 5.73 26.32
CA PRO A 253 5.46 6.82 26.09
C PRO A 253 4.01 6.30 25.95
N SER A 254 3.06 7.16 26.29
CA SER A 254 1.62 6.94 26.13
C SER A 254 1.06 8.00 25.20
N PHE A 255 0.96 7.70 23.91
CA PHE A 255 0.52 8.64 22.90
C PHE A 255 -1.01 8.73 22.82
N SER A 256 -1.52 9.97 22.76
CA SER A 256 -2.96 10.29 22.65
C SER A 256 -3.41 10.54 21.21
N GLY A 257 -2.47 10.75 20.28
CA GLY A 257 -2.74 11.12 18.89
C GLY A 257 -2.92 12.63 18.67
N ARG A 258 -2.52 13.45 19.64
CA ARG A 258 -2.70 14.92 19.66
C ARG A 258 -1.38 15.66 19.84
#